data_9dde60de0499eb55a5868c212b33a49e
#
_entry.id   9dde60de0499eb55a5868c212b33a49e
#
_cell.length_a   1.000
_cell.length_b   1.000
_cell.length_c   1.000
_cell.angle_alpha   90.00
_cell.angle_beta   90.00
_cell.angle_gamma   90.00
#
_symmetry.space_group_name_H-M   'P 1'
#
loop_
_entity.id
_entity.type
_entity.pdbx_description
1 polymer ?
#
loop_
_entity_poly.entity_id
_entity_poly.type
_entity_poly.pdbx_seq_one_letter_code
_entity_poly.pdbx_strand_id
1 'polypeptide(L)'
;XXXXPYALHKNWANITVGYFRPQVGRESITAGFEVLSFDKALTNSYPRLHLIGTGFGRETGVNIGGLYNDEKTKLGLNYNFGVFNVDKFNGGTGGDNLLYTARIAVSYGDPEMKKYGLGYKVNYFGKRNGITFAVNYAYQGRGKDSSTFPLADTTIWKSPDYYDSTAKTVKVQFKNNQMLGFDILANYKDFTFNAEYDELKRSFDDSKLDYKDKVWHVRAGYNFTLPNKTILEPTITYAEWQGDKASLNGNGNFKTTDVGLNWYIKQNNMKLNLHYVKQTGSAKSAYNPDGKSKAGDYVGVGLQLIF
;
A
#
# COMPACT_ATOMS: atom_id res chain seq x y z
N UNK A 1 -15.26 -8.82 -5.38
CA UNK A 1 -15.44 -8.44 -4.57
C UNK A 1 -16.72 -8.47 -4.12
N UNK A 2 -16.98 -8.92 -3.57
CA UNK A 2 -18.08 -8.99 -3.10
C UNK A 2 -18.23 -8.02 -2.15
N UNK A 3 -18.51 -7.23 -2.42
CA UNK A 3 -18.77 -6.36 -1.60
C UNK A 3 -20.14 -6.05 -1.77
N UNK A 4 -20.59 -6.00 -1.04
CA UNK A 4 -21.58 -5.63 -1.06
C UNK A 4 -21.69 -4.50 -0.55
N PRO A 5 -21.83 -3.44 -1.07
CA PRO A 5 -21.99 -2.11 -0.50
C PRO A 5 -23.46 -1.80 -0.20
N TYR A 6 -23.64 -1.16 0.90
CA TYR A 6 -24.97 -0.71 1.32
C TYR A 6 -24.89 0.75 1.77
N ALA A 7 -25.68 1.62 1.16
CA ALA A 7 -25.67 3.04 1.51
C ALA A 7 -26.71 3.32 2.60
N LEU A 8 -26.23 3.68 3.78
CA LEU A 8 -27.09 4.24 4.83
C LEU A 8 -27.47 5.67 4.47
N HIS A 9 -26.56 6.36 3.85
CA HIS A 9 -26.80 7.68 3.26
C HIS A 9 -25.97 7.78 2.00
N LYS A 10 -26.58 8.28 0.96
CA LYS A 10 -26.09 8.32 -0.43
C LYS A 10 -24.58 8.42 -0.61
N ASN A 11 -23.94 9.36 0.06
CA ASN A 11 -22.48 9.52 -0.05
C ASN A 11 -21.77 9.41 1.28
N TRP A 12 -22.31 10.01 2.34
CA TRP A 12 -21.49 10.19 3.53
C TRP A 12 -21.61 9.05 4.57
N ALA A 13 -22.44 8.06 4.34
CA ALA A 13 -22.48 6.89 5.24
C ALA A 13 -22.77 5.62 4.44
N ASN A 14 -21.75 4.82 4.22
CA ASN A 14 -21.83 3.58 3.44
C ASN A 14 -21.18 2.45 4.21
N ILE A 15 -21.78 1.26 4.15
CA ILE A 15 -21.19 0.05 4.71
C ILE A 15 -20.81 -0.86 3.55
N THR A 16 -19.60 -1.39 3.59
CA THR A 16 -19.15 -2.41 2.66
C THR A 16 -18.78 -3.66 3.45
N VAL A 17 -19.34 -4.81 3.07
CA VAL A 17 -19.06 -6.09 3.72
C VAL A 17 -18.56 -7.04 2.63
N GLY A 18 -17.52 -7.82 2.94
CA GLY A 18 -17.03 -8.80 2.00
C GLY A 18 -15.52 -8.96 2.03
N TYR A 19 -14.96 -9.38 0.89
CA TYR A 19 -13.53 -9.65 0.72
C TYR A 19 -12.93 -8.54 -0.14
N PHE A 20 -12.25 -7.60 0.50
CA PHE A 20 -11.74 -6.41 -0.19
C PHE A 20 -10.50 -5.87 0.53
N ARG A 21 -9.88 -4.85 -0.05
CA ARG A 21 -8.65 -4.28 0.52
C ARG A 21 -8.97 -3.40 1.72
N PRO A 22 -8.31 -3.63 2.88
CA PRO A 22 -8.38 -2.68 3.98
C PRO A 22 -7.96 -1.29 3.50
N GLN A 23 -8.68 -0.27 3.95
CA GLN A 23 -8.49 1.09 3.46
C GLN A 23 -7.38 1.77 4.26
N VAL A 24 -6.15 1.63 3.78
CA VAL A 24 -4.94 2.17 4.40
C VAL A 24 -4.24 3.11 3.43
N GLY A 25 -2.97 2.92 3.12
CA GLY A 25 -2.22 3.79 2.23
C GLY A 25 -2.75 3.79 0.80
N ARG A 26 -2.58 4.91 0.12
CA ARG A 26 -3.10 5.10 -1.26
C ARG A 26 -2.59 4.02 -2.20
N GLU A 27 -1.30 3.68 -2.13
CA GLU A 27 -0.73 2.70 -3.05
C GLU A 27 -1.42 1.33 -2.91
N SER A 28 -1.75 0.95 -1.67
CA SER A 28 -2.43 -0.32 -1.41
C SER A 28 -3.85 -0.34 -2.00
N ILE A 29 -4.57 0.77 -1.91
CA ILE A 29 -5.98 0.81 -2.31
C ILE A 29 -6.20 1.27 -3.75
N THR A 30 -5.16 1.74 -4.44
CA THR A 30 -5.23 2.04 -5.88
C THR A 30 -5.12 0.73 -6.66
N ALA A 31 -5.94 0.55 -7.67
CA ALA A 31 -5.85 -0.63 -8.51
C ALA A 31 -4.51 -0.64 -9.28
N GLY A 32 -3.96 -1.83 -9.51
CA GLY A 32 -2.68 -1.93 -10.21
C GLY A 32 -2.71 -1.32 -11.61
N PHE A 33 -3.86 -1.39 -12.27
CA PHE A 33 -3.99 -0.81 -13.61
C PHE A 33 -4.10 0.72 -13.60
N GLU A 34 -4.20 1.34 -12.42
CA GLU A 34 -4.31 2.80 -12.29
C GLU A 34 -2.97 3.46 -11.93
N VAL A 35 -1.96 2.70 -11.47
CA VAL A 35 -0.68 3.31 -11.10
C VAL A 35 0.13 3.67 -12.36
N LEU A 36 1.05 4.61 -12.20
CA LEU A 36 1.87 5.10 -13.32
C LEU A 36 3.12 4.26 -13.55
N SER A 37 3.56 3.55 -12.52
CA SER A 37 4.75 2.68 -12.56
C SER A 37 4.42 1.37 -13.26
N PHE A 38 5.45 0.60 -13.60
CA PHE A 38 5.25 -0.74 -14.14
C PHE A 38 4.55 -1.64 -13.11
N ASP A 39 5.06 -1.59 -11.87
CA ASP A 39 4.47 -2.30 -10.74
C ASP A 39 4.09 -1.31 -9.65
N LYS A 40 3.30 -1.74 -8.70
CA LYS A 40 3.04 -0.94 -7.51
C LYS A 40 4.34 -0.71 -6.73
N ALA A 41 4.44 0.45 -6.10
CA ALA A 41 5.61 0.83 -5.34
C ALA A 41 5.74 0.01 -4.05
N LEU A 42 6.89 0.13 -3.37
CA LEU A 42 7.17 -0.59 -2.13
C LEU A 42 6.18 -0.28 -1.02
N THR A 43 5.53 0.88 -1.08
CA THR A 43 4.47 1.28 -0.14
C THR A 43 3.19 0.44 -0.29
N ASN A 44 3.13 -0.44 -1.29
CA ASN A 44 2.10 -1.47 -1.35
C ASN A 44 2.58 -2.77 -0.71
N SER A 45 3.76 -3.26 -1.13
CA SER A 45 4.21 -4.61 -0.75
C SER A 45 4.58 -4.71 0.73
N TYR A 46 5.31 -3.75 1.28
CA TYR A 46 5.74 -3.82 2.67
C TYR A 46 4.58 -3.62 3.66
N PRO A 47 3.70 -2.62 3.48
CA PRO A 47 2.52 -2.54 4.35
C PRO A 47 1.61 -3.76 4.24
N ARG A 48 1.44 -4.32 3.04
CA ARG A 48 0.63 -5.52 2.88
C ARG A 48 1.23 -6.68 3.67
N LEU A 49 2.53 -6.92 3.54
CA LEU A 49 3.21 -7.98 4.29
C LEU A 49 3.09 -7.74 5.79
N HIS A 50 3.19 -6.49 6.22
CA HIS A 50 3.13 -6.11 7.63
C HIS A 50 1.75 -6.35 8.25
N LEU A 51 0.68 -6.02 7.51
CA LEU A 51 -0.69 -6.08 8.04
C LEU A 51 -1.41 -7.39 7.73
N ILE A 52 -1.16 -7.98 6.56
CA ILE A 52 -1.98 -9.07 6.03
C ILE A 52 -1.16 -10.32 5.74
N GLY A 53 0.13 -10.14 5.42
CA GLY A 53 0.99 -11.26 5.04
C GLY A 53 1.11 -11.38 3.53
N THR A 54 1.30 -12.61 3.05
CA THR A 54 1.68 -12.85 1.65
C THR A 54 0.49 -12.91 0.68
N GLY A 55 -0.73 -12.76 1.15
CA GLY A 55 -1.92 -12.85 0.30
C GLY A 55 -2.05 -11.70 -0.69
N PHE A 56 -3.19 -11.66 -1.36
CA PHE A 56 -3.44 -10.70 -2.44
C PHE A 56 -3.80 -9.29 -1.95
N GLY A 57 -3.67 -9.03 -0.66
CA GLY A 57 -3.95 -7.72 -0.09
C GLY A 57 -5.42 -7.46 0.17
N ARG A 58 -6.23 -8.51 0.17
CA ARG A 58 -7.65 -8.43 0.52
C ARG A 58 -7.93 -9.30 1.72
N GLU A 59 -8.91 -8.88 2.52
CA GLU A 59 -9.35 -9.65 3.67
C GLU A 59 -10.87 -9.56 3.83
N THR A 60 -11.42 -10.51 4.53
CA THR A 60 -12.84 -10.50 4.85
C THR A 60 -13.08 -9.49 5.97
N GLY A 61 -14.03 -8.60 5.76
CA GLY A 61 -14.26 -7.57 6.75
C GLY A 61 -15.44 -6.68 6.44
N VAL A 62 -15.52 -5.63 7.25
CA VAL A 62 -16.55 -4.60 7.16
C VAL A 62 -15.86 -3.25 7.17
N ASN A 63 -16.32 -2.36 6.31
CA ASN A 63 -15.83 -0.97 6.28
C ASN A 63 -17.03 -0.03 6.28
N ILE A 64 -16.99 0.99 7.13
CA ILE A 64 -17.92 2.10 7.05
C ILE A 64 -17.15 3.32 6.54
N GLY A 65 -17.74 4.04 5.59
CA GLY A 65 -17.07 5.18 5.02
C GLY A 65 -18.01 6.17 4.36
N GLY A 66 -17.44 7.30 4.02
CA GLY A 66 -18.23 8.35 3.42
C GLY A 66 -17.40 9.39 2.69
N LEU A 67 -18.13 10.21 1.95
CA LEU A 67 -17.57 11.26 1.13
C LEU A 67 -18.43 12.50 1.25
N TYR A 68 -17.79 13.64 1.48
CA TYR A 68 -18.46 14.93 1.48
C TYR A 68 -17.62 15.91 0.66
N ASN A 69 -18.22 16.51 -0.35
CA ASN A 69 -17.60 17.53 -1.19
C ASN A 69 -18.40 18.82 -1.08
N ASP A 70 -17.73 19.92 -0.75
CA ASP A 70 -18.35 21.24 -0.68
C ASP A 70 -17.95 22.05 -1.93
N GLU A 71 -18.92 22.32 -2.78
CA GLU A 71 -18.67 23.04 -4.03
C GLU A 71 -18.25 24.49 -3.82
N LYS A 72 -18.68 25.11 -2.72
CA LYS A 72 -18.35 26.52 -2.47
C LYS A 72 -16.91 26.71 -2.02
N THR A 73 -16.49 25.93 -1.03
CA THR A 73 -15.14 26.04 -0.49
C THR A 73 -14.11 25.23 -1.26
N LYS A 74 -14.57 24.31 -2.12
CA LYS A 74 -13.74 23.37 -2.85
C LYS A 74 -13.04 22.37 -1.92
N LEU A 75 -13.52 22.21 -0.70
CA LEU A 75 -12.99 21.26 0.26
C LEU A 75 -13.75 19.94 0.17
N GLY A 76 -13.03 18.83 0.31
CA GLY A 76 -13.61 17.50 0.36
C GLY A 76 -13.11 16.73 1.54
N LEU A 77 -13.92 15.80 2.01
CA LEU A 77 -13.59 14.88 3.10
C LEU A 77 -13.99 13.48 2.69
N ASN A 78 -13.07 12.53 2.83
CA ASN A 78 -13.36 11.11 2.62
C ASN A 78 -12.84 10.36 3.85
N TYR A 79 -13.67 9.49 4.42
CA TYR A 79 -13.26 8.71 5.58
C TYR A 79 -13.62 7.25 5.38
N ASN A 80 -12.85 6.39 6.02
CA ASN A 80 -13.08 4.94 6.04
C ASN A 80 -12.63 4.39 7.39
N PHE A 81 -13.47 3.55 8.00
CA PHE A 81 -13.14 2.80 9.21
C PHE A 81 -13.46 1.34 8.95
N GLY A 82 -12.47 0.47 9.12
CA GLY A 82 -12.63 -0.94 8.78
C GLY A 82 -12.26 -1.88 9.90
N VAL A 83 -12.87 -3.07 9.87
CA VAL A 83 -12.56 -4.17 10.78
C VAL A 83 -12.45 -5.42 9.91
N PHE A 84 -11.32 -6.12 10.01
CA PHE A 84 -11.02 -7.25 9.13
C PHE A 84 -10.53 -8.45 9.91
N ASN A 85 -10.92 -9.63 9.45
CA ASN A 85 -10.43 -10.89 10.01
C ASN A 85 -9.19 -11.32 9.23
N VAL A 86 -8.04 -11.16 9.85
CA VAL A 86 -6.75 -11.51 9.26
C VAL A 86 -6.25 -12.76 9.96
N ASP A 87 -6.50 -13.91 9.35
CA ASP A 87 -6.22 -15.21 9.98
C ASP A 87 -4.86 -15.80 9.61
N LYS A 88 -4.20 -15.28 8.60
CA LYS A 88 -2.88 -15.79 8.16
C LYS A 88 -1.82 -14.70 8.23
N PHE A 89 -1.83 -14.00 9.29
CA PHE A 89 -0.93 -12.88 9.48
C PHE A 89 0.47 -13.38 9.89
N ASN A 90 1.51 -12.75 9.35
CA ASN A 90 2.88 -13.03 9.77
C ASN A 90 3.12 -12.46 11.17
N GLY A 91 2.82 -13.20 12.17
CA GLY A 91 2.86 -12.78 13.55
C GLY A 91 1.85 -13.55 14.34
N GLY A 92 1.14 -14.44 13.68
CA GLY A 92 0.36 -15.45 14.34
C GLY A 92 -0.84 -14.93 15.12
N THR A 93 -1.69 -14.18 14.49
CA THR A 93 -2.91 -13.74 15.18
C THR A 93 -3.90 -14.88 15.38
N GLY A 94 -3.84 -15.90 14.53
CA GLY A 94 -4.73 -17.04 14.65
C GLY A 94 -6.21 -16.71 14.61
N GLY A 95 -6.57 -15.55 14.06
CA GLY A 95 -7.94 -15.13 13.97
C GLY A 95 -8.53 -14.58 15.26
N ASP A 96 -7.75 -14.49 16.34
CA ASP A 96 -8.26 -14.05 17.63
C ASP A 96 -8.42 -12.54 17.75
N ASN A 97 -7.59 -11.79 17.00
CA ASN A 97 -7.63 -10.34 17.06
C ASN A 97 -7.86 -9.79 15.68
N LEU A 98 -8.81 -8.89 15.59
CA LEU A 98 -9.18 -8.27 14.32
C LEU A 98 -8.22 -7.15 13.98
N LEU A 99 -8.06 -6.91 12.69
CA LEU A 99 -7.33 -5.76 12.19
C LEU A 99 -8.30 -4.58 12.07
N TYR A 100 -7.97 -3.49 12.73
CA TYR A 100 -8.74 -2.24 12.67
C TYR A 100 -8.01 -1.25 11.79
N THR A 101 -8.72 -0.59 10.89
CA THR A 101 -8.13 0.41 10.00
C THR A 101 -8.94 1.69 10.02
N ALA A 102 -8.25 2.81 9.87
CA ALA A 102 -8.88 4.12 9.74
C ALA A 102 -8.11 4.91 8.67
N ARG A 103 -8.85 5.58 7.80
CA ARG A 103 -8.25 6.47 6.81
C ARG A 103 -9.12 7.71 6.69
N ILE A 104 -8.48 8.89 6.73
CA ILE A 104 -9.15 10.17 6.55
C ILE A 104 -8.36 10.93 5.48
N ALA A 105 -9.07 11.40 4.47
CA ALA A 105 -8.48 12.17 3.38
C ALA A 105 -9.21 13.50 3.24
N VAL A 106 -8.44 14.56 3.13
CA VAL A 106 -8.97 15.91 2.91
C VAL A 106 -8.46 16.40 1.56
N SER A 107 -9.33 16.96 0.77
CA SER A 107 -8.98 17.44 -0.56
C SER A 107 -9.35 18.91 -0.74
N TYR A 108 -8.63 19.57 -1.65
CA TYR A 108 -8.91 20.93 -2.07
C TYR A 108 -8.84 21.01 -3.58
N GLY A 109 -9.81 21.69 -4.18
CA GLY A 109 -9.94 21.82 -5.63
C GLY A 109 -10.95 20.81 -6.16
N ASP A 110 -10.70 20.28 -7.34
CA ASP A 110 -11.61 19.30 -7.93
C ASP A 110 -11.58 18.00 -7.12
N PRO A 111 -12.75 17.43 -6.79
CA PRO A 111 -12.76 16.18 -6.02
C PRO A 111 -12.25 15.00 -6.85
N GLU A 112 -11.71 13.99 -6.18
CA GLU A 112 -11.29 12.77 -6.85
C GLU A 112 -12.48 11.92 -7.29
N MET A 113 -13.56 11.97 -6.52
CA MET A 113 -14.75 11.20 -6.84
C MET A 113 -15.98 11.99 -6.44
N LYS A 114 -17.05 11.83 -7.23
CA LYS A 114 -18.33 12.47 -6.98
C LYS A 114 -19.28 11.60 -6.17
N LYS A 115 -18.99 10.31 -6.13
CA LYS A 115 -19.77 9.31 -5.42
C LYS A 115 -18.82 8.43 -4.63
N TYR A 116 -19.19 8.09 -3.39
CA TYR A 116 -18.34 7.29 -2.53
C TYR A 116 -17.99 5.94 -3.17
N GLY A 117 -16.74 5.55 -3.05
CA GLY A 117 -16.25 4.26 -3.50
C GLY A 117 -14.93 3.93 -2.82
N LEU A 118 -14.48 2.68 -2.95
CA LEU A 118 -13.27 2.20 -2.30
C LEU A 118 -12.03 2.25 -3.20
N GLY A 119 -12.21 2.60 -4.48
CA GLY A 119 -11.10 2.62 -5.43
C GLY A 119 -10.57 4.03 -5.66
N TYR A 120 -9.25 4.12 -5.80
CA TYR A 120 -8.58 5.39 -6.06
C TYR A 120 -7.81 5.33 -7.37
N LYS A 121 -7.57 6.51 -7.93
CA LYS A 121 -6.81 6.69 -9.16
C LYS A 121 -5.58 7.55 -8.88
N VAL A 122 -4.72 7.69 -9.87
CA VAL A 122 -3.55 8.56 -9.80
C VAL A 122 -3.60 9.56 -10.95
N ASN A 123 -3.77 9.08 -12.19
CA ASN A 123 -3.85 9.93 -13.37
C ASN A 123 -5.31 10.23 -13.69
N TYR A 124 -5.66 11.52 -13.71
CA TYR A 124 -7.02 11.98 -14.07
C TYR A 124 -7.06 12.58 -15.47
N PHE A 125 -5.99 12.41 -16.26
CA PHE A 125 -5.93 12.78 -17.68
C PHE A 125 -6.34 14.24 -17.94
N GLY A 126 -5.83 15.15 -17.08
CA GLY A 126 -6.09 16.57 -17.22
C GLY A 126 -7.44 17.05 -16.70
N LYS A 127 -8.27 16.12 -16.21
CA LYS A 127 -9.64 16.45 -15.80
C LYS A 127 -9.77 16.86 -14.33
N ARG A 128 -8.66 16.88 -13.59
CA ARG A 128 -8.68 17.25 -12.19
C ARG A 128 -7.60 18.29 -11.90
N ASN A 129 -7.99 19.36 -11.23
CA ASN A 129 -7.07 20.32 -10.64
C ASN A 129 -7.34 20.31 -9.14
N GLY A 130 -6.55 19.56 -8.41
CA GLY A 130 -6.80 19.42 -6.97
C GLY A 130 -5.69 18.67 -6.28
N ILE A 131 -5.74 18.73 -4.96
CA ILE A 131 -4.77 18.07 -4.10
C ILE A 131 -5.54 17.34 -3.00
N THR A 132 -5.10 16.11 -2.70
CA THR A 132 -5.64 15.30 -1.61
C THR A 132 -4.50 14.91 -0.68
N PHE A 133 -4.72 15.12 0.61
CA PHE A 133 -3.81 14.66 1.67
C PHE A 133 -4.57 13.68 2.54
N ALA A 134 -3.93 12.56 2.90
CA ALA A 134 -4.57 11.55 3.73
C ALA A 134 -3.64 11.06 4.83
N VAL A 135 -4.26 10.67 5.94
CA VAL A 135 -3.59 9.95 7.02
C VAL A 135 -4.35 8.64 7.23
N ASN A 136 -3.59 7.58 7.52
CA ASN A 136 -4.20 6.29 7.84
C ASN A 136 -3.51 5.68 9.05
N TYR A 137 -4.27 4.84 9.76
CA TYR A 137 -3.78 4.10 10.91
C TYR A 137 -4.37 2.71 10.90
N ALA A 138 -3.56 1.71 11.28
CA ALA A 138 -4.01 0.34 11.40
C ALA A 138 -3.46 -0.25 12.69
N TYR A 139 -4.27 -1.10 13.33
CA TYR A 139 -3.92 -1.72 14.60
C TYR A 139 -4.45 -3.14 14.65
N GLN A 140 -3.61 -4.06 15.11
CA GLN A 140 -4.01 -5.43 15.41
C GLN A 140 -3.34 -5.84 16.71
N GLY A 141 -4.12 -6.36 17.65
CA GLY A 141 -3.61 -6.79 18.95
C GLY A 141 -3.01 -8.20 18.91
N ARG A 142 -2.71 -8.70 20.11
CA ARG A 142 -2.07 -10.00 20.30
C ARG A 142 -2.92 -11.14 19.71
N GLY A 143 -2.25 -12.06 19.01
CA GLY A 143 -2.86 -13.30 18.58
C GLY A 143 -2.54 -14.44 19.54
N LYS A 144 -3.16 -15.59 19.33
CA LYS A 144 -2.98 -16.78 20.18
C LYS A 144 -1.64 -17.46 19.93
N ASP A 145 -1.30 -17.63 18.69
CA ASP A 145 -0.21 -18.51 18.31
C ASP A 145 0.99 -17.74 17.81
N SER A 146 2.16 -18.22 18.18
CA SER A 146 3.37 -17.77 17.51
C SER A 146 3.36 -18.30 16.09
N SER A 147 3.87 -17.54 15.17
CA SER A 147 3.90 -17.97 13.78
C SER A 147 5.33 -18.15 13.31
N THR A 148 5.45 -18.84 12.20
CA THR A 148 6.74 -19.02 11.54
C THR A 148 7.07 -17.73 10.78
N PHE A 149 8.24 -17.19 11.07
CA PHE A 149 8.73 -15.99 10.39
C PHE A 149 9.91 -16.33 9.48
N PRO A 150 9.97 -15.75 8.30
CA PRO A 150 11.24 -15.74 7.60
C PRO A 150 12.20 -14.83 8.40
N LEU A 151 13.19 -15.43 9.01
CA LEU A 151 14.08 -14.68 9.91
C LEU A 151 14.95 -13.70 9.14
N ALA A 152 15.00 -12.50 9.65
CA ALA A 152 16.00 -11.54 9.24
C ALA A 152 17.38 -12.05 9.67
N ASP A 153 18.41 -11.65 8.95
CA ASP A 153 19.77 -12.01 9.30
C ASP A 153 20.28 -11.05 10.38
N THR A 154 19.61 -11.09 11.51
CA THR A 154 19.96 -10.29 12.68
C THR A 154 20.32 -11.23 13.82
N THR A 155 21.38 -10.90 14.54
CA THR A 155 21.86 -11.75 15.63
C THR A 155 20.82 -11.87 16.75
N ILE A 156 20.05 -10.82 16.98
CA ILE A 156 19.08 -10.81 18.07
C ILE A 156 18.01 -11.91 17.89
N TRP A 157 17.54 -12.11 16.64
CA TRP A 157 16.48 -13.09 16.39
C TRP A 157 17.01 -14.51 16.30
N LYS A 158 18.33 -14.69 16.16
CA LYS A 158 18.95 -16.01 16.09
C LYS A 158 19.25 -16.57 17.49
N SER A 159 19.11 -15.75 18.52
CA SER A 159 19.33 -16.20 19.89
C SER A 159 18.35 -17.31 20.26
N PRO A 160 18.82 -18.37 20.93
CA PRO A 160 17.94 -19.45 21.42
C PRO A 160 16.84 -18.95 22.35
N ASP A 161 17.00 -17.77 22.93
CA ASP A 161 15.96 -17.19 23.79
C ASP A 161 14.72 -16.81 23.00
N TYR A 162 14.89 -16.47 21.72
CA TYR A 162 13.80 -15.96 20.89
C TYR A 162 13.45 -16.83 19.70
N TYR A 163 14.27 -17.85 19.42
CA TYR A 163 14.11 -18.64 18.20
C TYR A 163 14.35 -20.13 18.48
N ASP A 164 13.44 -20.94 18.00
CA ASP A 164 13.60 -22.39 18.01
C ASP A 164 14.13 -22.82 16.65
N SER A 165 15.43 -23.20 16.64
CA SER A 165 16.09 -23.57 15.39
C SER A 165 15.59 -24.89 14.82
N THR A 166 15.02 -25.77 15.66
CA THR A 166 14.47 -27.05 15.22
C THR A 166 13.12 -26.88 14.56
N ALA A 167 12.22 -26.17 15.23
CA ALA A 167 10.88 -25.90 14.69
C ALA A 167 10.88 -24.74 13.70
N LYS A 168 11.95 -23.96 13.63
CA LYS A 168 12.07 -22.78 12.77
C LYS A 168 10.99 -21.76 13.08
N THR A 169 10.68 -21.58 14.35
CA THR A 169 9.64 -20.65 14.80
C THR A 169 10.18 -19.63 15.79
N VAL A 170 9.56 -18.46 15.82
CA VAL A 170 9.86 -17.44 16.82
C VAL A 170 9.10 -17.80 18.09
N LYS A 171 9.82 -17.88 19.21
CA LYS A 171 9.23 -18.25 20.52
C LYS A 171 8.40 -17.14 21.14
N VAL A 172 8.59 -15.90 20.69
CA VAL A 172 8.01 -14.72 21.32
C VAL A 172 6.85 -14.23 20.48
N GLN A 173 5.69 -14.08 21.11
CA GLN A 173 4.52 -13.51 20.41
C GLN A 173 4.61 -12.00 20.39
N PHE A 174 4.12 -11.39 19.33
CA PHE A 174 4.01 -9.93 19.31
C PHE A 174 2.84 -9.48 20.17
N LYS A 175 2.99 -8.29 20.71
CA LYS A 175 1.98 -7.65 21.56
C LYS A 175 0.96 -6.91 20.70
N ASN A 176 1.44 -6.20 19.69
CA ASN A 176 0.56 -5.56 18.72
C ASN A 176 1.32 -5.25 17.44
N ASN A 177 0.55 -4.96 16.42
CA ASN A 177 1.03 -4.63 15.08
C ASN A 177 0.33 -3.34 14.66
N GLN A 178 1.10 -2.36 14.21
CA GLN A 178 0.55 -1.04 13.89
C GLN A 178 1.13 -0.51 12.59
N MET A 179 0.39 0.36 11.94
CA MET A 179 0.86 1.13 10.81
C MET A 179 0.34 2.56 10.96
N LEU A 180 1.19 3.53 10.66
CA LEU A 180 0.79 4.92 10.52
C LEU A 180 1.29 5.40 9.17
N GLY A 181 0.39 5.92 8.35
CA GLY A 181 0.75 6.32 6.99
C GLY A 181 0.20 7.68 6.61
N PHE A 182 0.90 8.32 5.67
CA PHE A 182 0.54 9.60 5.11
C PHE A 182 0.69 9.52 3.60
N ASP A 183 -0.26 10.09 2.87
CA ASP A 183 -0.11 10.15 1.42
C ASP A 183 -0.69 11.44 0.86
N ILE A 184 -0.18 11.81 -0.33
CA ILE A 184 -0.62 13.00 -1.04
C ILE A 184 -0.77 12.66 -2.52
N LEU A 185 -1.80 13.21 -3.15
CA LEU A 185 -1.95 13.19 -4.60
C LEU A 185 -2.29 14.62 -5.06
N ALA A 186 -1.51 15.13 -5.98
CA ALA A 186 -1.77 16.43 -6.59
C ALA A 186 -1.86 16.24 -8.11
N ASN A 187 -2.93 16.80 -8.69
CA ASN A 187 -3.11 16.85 -10.14
C ASN A 187 -3.29 18.32 -10.51
N TYR A 188 -2.55 18.75 -11.51
CA TYR A 188 -2.72 20.10 -12.06
C TYR A 188 -2.53 20.03 -13.56
N LYS A 189 -3.61 20.30 -14.30
CA LYS A 189 -3.62 20.14 -15.75
C LYS A 189 -3.16 18.71 -16.09
N ASP A 190 -2.06 18.57 -16.83
CA ASP A 190 -1.56 17.27 -17.25
C ASP A 190 -0.51 16.68 -16.31
N PHE A 191 -0.18 17.39 -15.25
CA PHE A 191 0.85 16.97 -14.29
C PHE A 191 0.22 16.19 -13.14
N THR A 192 0.87 15.09 -12.75
CA THR A 192 0.50 14.28 -11.60
C THR A 192 1.69 14.13 -10.66
N PHE A 193 1.47 14.35 -9.37
CA PHE A 193 2.44 14.08 -8.32
C PHE A 193 1.78 13.26 -7.22
N ASN A 194 2.47 12.23 -6.77
CA ASN A 194 1.96 11.35 -5.72
C ASN A 194 3.12 10.94 -4.81
N ALA A 195 2.89 10.94 -3.51
CA ALA A 195 3.87 10.49 -2.53
C ALA A 195 3.16 9.80 -1.38
N GLU A 196 3.87 8.88 -0.74
CA GLU A 196 3.36 8.15 0.42
C GLU A 196 4.52 7.81 1.34
N TYR A 197 4.26 7.85 2.67
CA TYR A 197 5.20 7.48 3.71
C TYR A 197 4.46 6.67 4.75
N ASP A 198 4.99 5.48 5.07
CA ASP A 198 4.37 4.56 6.03
C ASP A 198 5.39 4.12 7.08
N GLU A 199 4.97 4.12 8.34
CA GLU A 199 5.71 3.51 9.46
C GLU A 199 5.02 2.21 9.83
N LEU A 200 5.82 1.14 9.90
CA LEU A 200 5.33 -0.21 10.14
C LEU A 200 5.93 -0.68 11.46
N LYS A 201 5.15 -0.63 12.52
CA LYS A 201 5.62 -0.91 13.87
C LYS A 201 5.11 -2.26 14.36
N ARG A 202 5.97 -3.02 15.01
CA ARG A 202 5.62 -4.26 15.68
C ARG A 202 6.18 -4.24 17.09
N SER A 203 5.34 -4.51 18.08
CA SER A 203 5.73 -4.51 19.49
C SER A 203 5.61 -5.92 20.05
N PHE A 204 6.52 -6.27 20.95
CA PHE A 204 6.62 -7.58 21.58
C PHE A 204 6.55 -7.45 23.08
N ASP A 205 6.33 -8.57 23.79
CA ASP A 205 6.37 -8.56 25.25
C ASP A 205 7.73 -8.11 25.76
N ASP A 206 8.81 -8.55 25.09
CA ASP A 206 10.14 -8.01 25.33
C ASP A 206 10.34 -6.79 24.43
N SER A 207 10.37 -5.61 25.04
CA SER A 207 10.49 -4.36 24.29
C SER A 207 11.81 -4.22 23.52
N LYS A 208 12.81 -5.01 23.85
CA LYS A 208 14.07 -5.02 23.09
C LYS A 208 13.86 -5.49 21.66
N LEU A 209 12.77 -6.24 21.42
CA LEU A 209 12.45 -6.77 20.11
C LEU A 209 11.56 -5.84 19.29
N ASP A 210 11.07 -4.76 19.90
CA ASP A 210 10.23 -3.80 19.19
C ASP A 210 10.97 -3.20 18.00
N TYR A 211 10.26 -3.03 16.89
CA TYR A 211 10.86 -2.41 15.71
C TYR A 211 9.86 -1.58 14.94
N LYS A 212 10.39 -0.65 14.15
CA LYS A 212 9.62 0.22 13.28
C LYS A 212 10.35 0.35 11.95
N ASP A 213 9.84 -0.29 10.92
CA ASP A 213 10.32 -0.12 9.55
C ASP A 213 9.65 1.11 8.94
N LYS A 214 10.31 1.69 7.95
CA LYS A 214 9.79 2.84 7.21
C LYS A 214 9.82 2.52 5.72
N VAL A 215 8.78 2.94 5.01
CA VAL A 215 8.74 2.78 3.56
C VAL A 215 8.07 4.00 2.95
N TRP A 216 8.60 4.48 1.83
CA TRP A 216 8.03 5.66 1.19
C TRP A 216 8.30 5.63 -0.30
N HIS A 217 7.51 6.41 -1.02
CA HIS A 217 7.75 6.64 -2.44
C HIS A 217 7.36 8.07 -2.83
N VAL A 218 7.95 8.54 -3.92
CA VAL A 218 7.53 9.73 -4.64
C VAL A 218 7.38 9.37 -6.11
N ARG A 219 6.38 9.95 -6.77
CA ARG A 219 6.03 9.60 -8.14
C ARG A 219 5.54 10.85 -8.87
N ALA A 220 5.95 10.99 -10.15
CA ALA A 220 5.48 12.08 -10.99
C ALA A 220 5.27 11.59 -12.40
N GLY A 221 4.33 12.22 -13.09
CA GLY A 221 4.07 11.94 -14.50
C GLY A 221 3.45 13.15 -15.20
N TYR A 222 3.56 13.19 -16.52
CA TYR A 222 3.00 14.28 -17.31
C TYR A 222 2.35 13.72 -18.58
N ASN A 223 1.10 14.13 -18.84
CA ASN A 223 0.34 13.68 -20.01
C ASN A 223 0.61 14.57 -21.22
N PHE A 224 1.14 14.00 -22.28
CA PHE A 224 1.24 14.66 -23.59
C PHE A 224 0.15 14.08 -24.49
N THR A 225 -0.80 14.92 -24.89
CA THR A 225 -1.85 14.50 -25.84
C THR A 225 -1.28 14.55 -27.24
N LEU A 226 -1.31 13.42 -27.94
CA LEU A 226 -0.82 13.30 -29.30
C LEU A 226 -1.91 13.71 -30.31
N PRO A 227 -1.53 14.01 -31.58
CA PRO A 227 -2.53 14.42 -32.58
C PRO A 227 -3.65 13.40 -32.80
N ASN A 228 -3.39 12.11 -32.60
CA ASN A 228 -4.42 11.06 -32.71
C ASN A 228 -5.27 10.92 -31.43
N LYS A 229 -5.14 11.87 -30.50
CA LYS A 229 -5.88 11.93 -29.24
C LYS A 229 -5.51 10.83 -28.22
N THR A 230 -4.47 10.05 -28.48
CA THR A 230 -3.90 9.18 -27.47
C THR A 230 -2.96 10.00 -26.58
N ILE A 231 -2.57 9.43 -25.42
CA ILE A 231 -1.80 10.17 -24.43
C ILE A 231 -0.50 9.41 -24.15
N LEU A 232 0.60 10.13 -24.22
CA LEU A 232 1.93 9.61 -23.87
C LEU A 232 2.36 10.23 -22.55
N GLU A 233 2.74 9.38 -21.59
CA GLU A 233 3.04 9.85 -20.23
C GLU A 233 4.42 9.36 -19.79
N PRO A 234 5.45 10.20 -19.85
CA PRO A 234 6.69 9.90 -19.13
C PRO A 234 6.44 9.96 -17.64
N THR A 235 7.05 9.02 -16.89
CA THR A 235 6.85 8.89 -15.45
C THR A 235 8.17 8.56 -14.76
N ILE A 236 8.24 8.94 -13.49
CA ILE A 236 9.32 8.50 -12.62
C ILE A 236 8.74 8.19 -11.25
N THR A 237 9.20 7.09 -10.65
CA THR A 237 8.86 6.72 -9.28
C THR A 237 10.13 6.31 -8.56
N TYR A 238 10.35 6.88 -7.38
CA TYR A 238 11.41 6.45 -6.49
C TYR A 238 10.80 5.94 -5.20
N ALA A 239 11.26 4.78 -4.72
CA ALA A 239 10.75 4.20 -3.48
C ALA A 239 11.90 3.64 -2.66
N GLU A 240 11.74 3.69 -1.34
CA GLU A 240 12.73 3.15 -0.42
C GLU A 240 12.05 2.49 0.77
N TRP A 241 12.53 1.32 1.13
CA TRP A 241 12.23 0.65 2.40
C TRP A 241 13.47 0.68 3.28
N GLN A 242 13.27 1.02 4.55
CA GLN A 242 14.33 1.09 5.56
C GLN A 242 13.94 0.19 6.72
N GLY A 243 14.73 -0.87 6.94
CA GLY A 243 14.49 -1.81 8.03
C GLY A 243 15.17 -1.35 9.32
N ASP A 244 14.43 -1.44 10.41
CA ASP A 244 14.96 -1.17 11.75
C ASP A 244 15.95 -2.29 12.16
N LYS A 245 16.76 -2.02 13.17
CA LYS A 245 17.74 -2.97 13.68
C LYS A 245 17.14 -4.33 14.04
N ALA A 246 16.00 -4.32 14.69
CA ALA A 246 15.32 -5.54 15.12
C ALA A 246 14.29 -6.05 14.14
N SER A 247 14.22 -5.50 12.94
CA SER A 247 13.20 -5.87 11.98
C SER A 247 13.30 -7.33 11.57
N LEU A 248 12.17 -8.02 11.59
CA LEU A 248 12.08 -9.39 11.07
C LEU A 248 12.29 -9.44 9.56
N ASN A 249 12.21 -8.31 8.89
CA ASN A 249 12.43 -8.19 7.44
C ASN A 249 13.88 -7.85 7.10
N GLY A 250 14.73 -7.65 8.12
CA GLY A 250 16.12 -7.29 7.91
C GLY A 250 16.39 -5.83 8.23
N ASN A 251 17.64 -5.52 8.52
CA ASN A 251 18.03 -4.17 8.96
C ASN A 251 18.73 -3.37 7.87
N GLY A 252 18.43 -3.64 6.64
CA GLY A 252 19.02 -2.93 5.52
C GLY A 252 18.04 -1.98 4.85
N ASN A 253 18.45 -1.50 3.69
CA ASN A 253 17.61 -0.66 2.83
C ASN A 253 17.38 -1.34 1.50
N PHE A 254 16.22 -1.11 0.93
CA PHE A 254 15.92 -1.52 -0.44
C PHE A 254 15.34 -0.33 -1.18
N LYS A 255 15.88 -0.05 -2.36
CA LYS A 255 15.49 1.12 -3.16
C LYS A 255 15.11 0.70 -4.56
N THR A 256 14.09 1.34 -5.12
CA THR A 256 13.71 1.15 -6.52
C THR A 256 13.56 2.51 -7.19
N THR A 257 14.00 2.57 -8.44
CA THR A 257 13.76 3.73 -9.32
C THR A 257 13.13 3.18 -10.59
N ASP A 258 11.92 3.64 -10.88
CA ASP A 258 11.15 3.22 -12.07
C ASP A 258 11.03 4.44 -12.98
N VAL A 259 11.63 4.38 -14.16
CA VAL A 259 11.53 5.44 -15.17
C VAL A 259 10.87 4.82 -16.39
N GLY A 260 9.80 5.45 -16.86
CA GLY A 260 9.07 4.81 -17.92
C GLY A 260 8.20 5.72 -18.74
N LEU A 261 7.53 5.08 -19.66
CA LEU A 261 6.65 5.71 -20.63
C LEU A 261 5.37 4.88 -20.69
N ASN A 262 4.25 5.52 -20.41
CA ASN A 262 2.93 4.91 -20.58
C ASN A 262 2.27 5.52 -21.80
N TRP A 263 1.73 4.69 -22.68
CA TRP A 263 0.96 5.13 -23.83
C TRP A 263 -0.48 4.69 -23.64
N TYR A 264 -1.34 5.67 -23.37
CA TYR A 264 -2.77 5.43 -23.16
C TYR A 264 -3.49 5.59 -24.50
N ILE A 265 -3.90 4.46 -25.07
CA ILE A 265 -4.64 4.43 -26.32
C ILE A 265 -6.12 4.69 -26.05
N LYS A 266 -6.62 4.14 -24.96
CA LYS A 266 -7.99 4.33 -24.51
C LYS A 266 -8.02 4.46 -22.97
N GLN A 267 -7.34 5.48 -22.47
CA GLN A 267 -7.08 5.68 -21.04
C GLN A 267 -6.54 4.38 -20.42
N ASN A 268 -7.00 4.00 -19.23
CA ASN A 268 -6.51 2.79 -18.59
C ASN A 268 -7.12 1.51 -19.18
N ASN A 269 -8.12 1.63 -20.05
CA ASN A 269 -8.71 0.43 -20.66
C ASN A 269 -7.81 -0.19 -21.72
N MET A 270 -6.98 0.62 -22.37
CA MET A 270 -6.01 0.10 -23.34
C MET A 270 -4.75 0.94 -23.25
N LYS A 271 -3.68 0.37 -22.69
CA LYS A 271 -2.41 1.08 -22.58
C LYS A 271 -1.22 0.15 -22.74
N LEU A 272 -0.13 0.72 -23.21
CA LEU A 272 1.19 0.07 -23.29
C LEU A 272 2.12 0.75 -22.29
N ASN A 273 2.95 -0.05 -21.63
CA ASN A 273 3.93 0.44 -20.68
C ASN A 273 5.32 0.00 -21.12
N LEU A 274 6.30 0.90 -21.04
CA LEU A 274 7.69 0.57 -21.22
C LEU A 274 8.46 1.24 -20.09
N HIS A 275 9.05 0.44 -19.20
CA HIS A 275 9.71 0.95 -18.00
C HIS A 275 11.04 0.28 -17.77
N TYR A 276 12.02 1.05 -17.33
CA TYR A 276 13.27 0.54 -16.77
C TYR A 276 13.20 0.70 -15.25
N VAL A 277 13.45 -0.39 -14.54
CA VAL A 277 13.39 -0.40 -13.08
C VAL A 277 14.77 -0.78 -12.54
N LYS A 278 15.38 0.17 -11.85
CA LYS A 278 16.64 -0.05 -11.15
C LYS A 278 16.35 -0.44 -9.70
N GLN A 279 17.03 -1.47 -9.21
CA GLN A 279 16.84 -1.94 -7.84
C GLN A 279 18.18 -2.07 -7.15
N THR A 280 18.28 -1.57 -5.92
CA THR A 280 19.51 -1.65 -5.11
C THR A 280 19.17 -2.09 -3.70
N GLY A 281 20.12 -2.78 -3.06
CA GLY A 281 19.97 -3.27 -1.70
C GLY A 281 19.49 -4.72 -1.65
N SER A 282 19.28 -5.22 -0.45
CA SER A 282 18.78 -6.57 -0.21
C SER A 282 17.29 -6.51 0.04
N ALA A 283 16.52 -7.12 -0.85
CA ALA A 283 15.06 -7.12 -0.75
C ALA A 283 14.59 -8.42 -0.13
N LYS A 284 14.08 -8.35 1.10
CA LYS A 284 13.27 -9.44 1.61
C LYS A 284 11.85 -9.23 1.10
N SER A 285 11.27 -10.29 0.59
CA SER A 285 9.93 -10.24 0.00
C SER A 285 9.37 -11.66 -0.03
N ALA A 286 8.15 -11.79 -0.52
CA ALA A 286 7.57 -13.13 -0.73
C ALA A 286 8.40 -13.96 -1.71
N TYR A 287 9.13 -13.29 -2.61
CA TYR A 287 9.94 -13.95 -3.63
C TYR A 287 11.42 -14.09 -3.24
N ASN A 288 11.82 -13.47 -2.14
CA ASN A 288 13.20 -13.48 -1.66
C ASN A 288 13.16 -13.44 -0.13
N PRO A 289 12.63 -14.49 0.49
CA PRO A 289 12.33 -14.43 1.93
C PRO A 289 13.56 -14.38 2.83
N ASP A 290 14.71 -14.86 2.36
CA ASP A 290 15.93 -14.81 3.15
C ASP A 290 16.77 -13.55 2.86
N GLY A 291 16.39 -12.76 1.87
CA GLY A 291 17.09 -11.54 1.51
C GLY A 291 18.48 -11.75 0.91
N LYS A 292 18.81 -12.97 0.55
CA LYS A 292 20.17 -13.28 0.05
C LYS A 292 20.36 -12.96 -1.42
N SER A 293 19.29 -13.10 -2.19
CA SER A 293 19.36 -12.80 -3.62
C SER A 293 19.31 -11.29 -3.82
N LYS A 294 20.26 -10.76 -4.55
CA LYS A 294 20.26 -9.35 -4.91
C LYS A 294 19.23 -9.11 -6.00
N ALA A 295 18.43 -8.07 -5.84
CA ALA A 295 17.50 -7.67 -6.86
C ALA A 295 18.27 -7.09 -8.03
N GLY A 296 17.93 -7.53 -9.24
CA GLY A 296 18.54 -7.00 -10.46
C GLY A 296 17.67 -5.92 -11.09
N ASP A 297 18.30 -5.12 -11.94
CA ASP A 297 17.56 -4.17 -12.76
C ASP A 297 16.80 -4.92 -13.85
N TYR A 298 15.69 -4.34 -14.31
CA TYR A 298 14.95 -4.96 -15.40
C TYR A 298 14.24 -3.93 -16.27
N VAL A 299 13.91 -4.36 -17.47
CA VAL A 299 13.02 -3.62 -18.37
C VAL A 299 11.69 -4.36 -18.42
N GLY A 300 10.63 -3.62 -18.18
CA GLY A 300 9.27 -4.16 -18.23
C GLY A 300 8.50 -3.59 -19.42
N VAL A 301 7.85 -4.47 -20.16
CA VAL A 301 6.93 -4.11 -21.24
C VAL A 301 5.59 -4.74 -20.93
N GLY A 302 4.54 -3.93 -20.92
CA GLY A 302 3.22 -4.44 -20.58
C GLY A 302 2.14 -3.91 -21.52
N LEU A 303 1.19 -4.76 -21.81
CA LEU A 303 -0.04 -4.39 -22.51
C LEU A 303 -1.19 -4.63 -21.56
N GLN A 304 -2.00 -3.60 -21.35
CA GLN A 304 -3.17 -3.68 -20.49
C GLN A 304 -4.42 -3.52 -21.35
N LEU A 305 -5.33 -4.48 -21.21
CA LEU A 305 -6.64 -4.44 -21.87
C LEU A 305 -7.72 -4.71 -20.82
N ILE A 306 -8.71 -3.83 -20.74
CA ILE A 306 -9.85 -3.98 -19.83
C ILE A 306 -11.12 -3.85 -20.68
N PHE A 307 -11.94 -4.90 -20.68
CA PHE A 307 -13.17 -4.98 -21.48
C PHE A 307 -14.41 -4.72 -20.64
#